data_920606c3507d82807347e524774110c2
#
_entry.id   920606c3507d82807347e524774110c2
#
_cell.length_a   1.000
_cell.length_b   1.000
_cell.length_c   1.000
_cell.angle_alpha   90.00
_cell.angle_beta   90.00
_cell.angle_gamma   90.00
#
_symmetry.space_group_name_H-M   'P 1'
#
loop_
_entity.id
_entity.type
_entity.pdbx_description
1 polymer ?
#
loop_
_entity_poly.entity_id
_entity_poly.type
_entity_poly.pdbx_seq_one_letter_code
_entity_poly.pdbx_strand_id
1 'polypeptide(L)'
;MNIFIMGAPGSGKGTFSTKIKEEFNLNHISTGDIFRANIAGGTELGLQAKAYSEKGLLVPDEITNKMVKDYLNTLEDKKNGYLLDGYPRTLAQAKAFEEMTNGTDLAVVKIVYMDVPFDELTRRITGRRTCKNCGEIYNIYSKPSKVEGVCDVCGGELTQRKDDNEESLKVRLDEYAKNTEPVIAYYEEKNMVSRIDASKSMEEIWPELKEALKNK
;
A
#
# COMPACT_ATOMS: atom_id res chain seq x y z
N MET A 1 -14.92 7.37 -6.40
CA MET A 1 -14.80 5.95 -6.04
C MET A 1 -13.77 5.82 -4.94
N ASN A 2 -14.08 5.13 -3.83
CA ASN A 2 -13.17 4.98 -2.69
C ASN A 2 -12.81 3.51 -2.56
N ILE A 3 -11.52 3.18 -2.60
CA ILE A 3 -11.06 1.80 -2.63
C ILE A 3 -9.88 1.56 -1.69
N PHE A 4 -9.78 0.35 -1.18
CA PHE A 4 -8.55 -0.14 -0.58
C PHE A 4 -7.79 -1.01 -1.57
N ILE A 5 -6.45 -0.94 -1.55
CA ILE A 5 -5.58 -1.93 -2.14
C ILE A 5 -4.84 -2.67 -1.03
N MET A 6 -5.04 -3.98 -0.98
CA MET A 6 -4.52 -4.85 0.06
C MET A 6 -3.66 -5.96 -0.53
N GLY A 7 -2.85 -6.60 0.30
CA GLY A 7 -1.96 -7.70 -0.10
C GLY A 7 -0.69 -7.70 0.73
N ALA A 8 0.04 -8.80 0.70
CA ALA A 8 1.28 -8.99 1.46
C ALA A 8 2.37 -7.96 1.11
N PRO A 9 3.35 -7.73 1.97
CA PRO A 9 4.57 -7.00 1.61
C PRO A 9 5.21 -7.59 0.35
N GLY A 10 5.48 -6.75 -0.66
CA GLY A 10 6.04 -7.22 -1.93
C GLY A 10 5.02 -7.64 -3.00
N SER A 11 3.71 -7.64 -2.72
CA SER A 11 2.68 -8.05 -3.70
C SER A 11 2.46 -7.08 -4.87
N GLY A 12 3.18 -5.95 -4.93
CA GLY A 12 3.08 -5.00 -6.06
C GLY A 12 2.06 -3.87 -5.86
N LYS A 13 1.41 -3.77 -4.69
CA LYS A 13 0.42 -2.72 -4.39
C LYS A 13 0.85 -1.33 -4.85
N GLY A 14 2.02 -0.86 -4.42
CA GLY A 14 2.48 0.49 -4.75
C GLY A 14 2.60 0.75 -6.26
N THR A 15 3.04 -0.24 -7.03
CA THR A 15 3.13 -0.14 -8.49
C THR A 15 1.76 -0.01 -9.13
N PHE A 16 0.79 -0.84 -8.69
CA PHE A 16 -0.58 -0.76 -9.19
C PHE A 16 -1.32 0.46 -8.67
N SER A 17 -1.03 0.92 -7.44
CA SER A 17 -1.61 2.15 -6.89
C SER A 17 -1.32 3.36 -7.77
N THR A 18 -0.09 3.49 -8.29
CA THR A 18 0.25 4.58 -9.22
C THR A 18 -0.60 4.50 -10.49
N LYS A 19 -0.71 3.32 -11.11
CA LYS A 19 -1.52 3.13 -12.31
C LYS A 19 -3.02 3.37 -12.06
N ILE A 20 -3.56 2.88 -10.94
CA ILE A 20 -4.96 3.08 -10.58
C ILE A 20 -5.24 4.58 -10.36
N LYS A 21 -4.36 5.26 -9.63
CA LYS A 21 -4.46 6.71 -9.39
C LYS A 21 -4.57 7.48 -10.71
N GLU A 22 -3.70 7.17 -11.67
CA GLU A 22 -3.67 7.86 -12.98
C GLU A 22 -4.91 7.54 -13.83
N GLU A 23 -5.28 6.27 -13.96
CA GLU A 23 -6.41 5.83 -14.79
C GLU A 23 -7.76 6.32 -14.28
N PHE A 24 -7.96 6.32 -12.95
CA PHE A 24 -9.24 6.66 -12.33
C PHE A 24 -9.24 8.04 -11.67
N ASN A 25 -8.17 8.80 -11.80
CA ASN A 25 -7.99 10.13 -11.20
C ASN A 25 -8.29 10.16 -9.69
N LEU A 26 -7.75 9.19 -8.93
CA LEU A 26 -7.98 9.06 -7.49
C LEU A 26 -6.91 9.76 -6.67
N ASN A 27 -7.28 10.25 -5.49
CA ASN A 27 -6.32 10.66 -4.47
C ASN A 27 -5.63 9.43 -3.89
N HIS A 28 -4.32 9.29 -4.05
CA HIS A 28 -3.56 8.17 -3.51
C HIS A 28 -3.07 8.48 -2.09
N ILE A 29 -3.50 7.67 -1.13
CA ILE A 29 -3.15 7.76 0.29
C ILE A 29 -2.37 6.50 0.66
N SER A 30 -1.05 6.62 0.78
CA SER A 30 -0.17 5.54 1.22
C SER A 30 0.28 5.78 2.65
N THR A 31 -0.22 4.99 3.60
CA THR A 31 0.18 5.10 5.02
C THR A 31 1.67 4.86 5.20
N GLY A 32 2.24 3.94 4.42
CA GLY A 32 3.67 3.68 4.44
C GLY A 32 4.50 4.87 3.98
N ASP A 33 4.06 5.60 2.94
CA ASP A 33 4.78 6.79 2.46
C ASP A 33 4.65 7.95 3.43
N ILE A 34 3.46 8.14 4.02
CA ILE A 34 3.23 9.16 5.04
C ILE A 34 4.15 8.92 6.25
N PHE A 35 4.22 7.70 6.77
CA PHE A 35 5.14 7.38 7.87
C PHE A 35 6.60 7.59 7.48
N ARG A 36 7.04 7.14 6.31
CA ARG A 36 8.43 7.35 5.83
C ARG A 36 8.78 8.83 5.70
N ALA A 37 7.89 9.65 5.15
CA ALA A 37 8.09 11.08 5.05
C ALA A 37 8.21 11.74 6.43
N ASN A 38 7.36 11.36 7.38
CA ASN A 38 7.42 11.85 8.75
C ASN A 38 8.69 11.42 9.49
N ILE A 39 9.14 10.17 9.30
CA ILE A 39 10.40 9.67 9.86
C ILE A 39 11.59 10.45 9.30
N ALA A 40 11.62 10.67 7.99
CA ALA A 40 12.68 11.43 7.33
C ALA A 40 12.68 12.91 7.76
N GLY A 41 11.50 13.50 7.96
CA GLY A 41 11.32 14.87 8.44
C GLY A 41 11.52 15.06 9.95
N GLY A 42 11.71 13.98 10.73
CA GLY A 42 11.89 14.04 12.19
C GLY A 42 10.69 14.59 12.96
N THR A 43 9.48 14.46 12.43
CA THR A 43 8.26 14.93 13.09
C THR A 43 7.93 14.07 14.32
N GLU A 44 7.09 14.56 15.21
CA GLU A 44 6.61 13.78 16.38
C GLU A 44 5.99 12.45 15.95
N LEU A 45 5.13 12.46 14.93
CA LEU A 45 4.57 11.25 14.33
C LEU A 45 5.66 10.32 13.80
N GLY A 46 6.67 10.87 13.12
CA GLY A 46 7.80 10.11 12.60
C GLY A 46 8.64 9.45 13.70
N LEU A 47 8.88 10.15 14.80
CA LEU A 47 9.61 9.61 15.96
C LEU A 47 8.85 8.45 16.61
N GLN A 48 7.53 8.58 16.78
CA GLN A 48 6.67 7.53 17.31
C GLN A 48 6.63 6.30 16.38
N ALA A 49 6.48 6.51 15.06
CA ALA A 49 6.36 5.43 14.09
C ALA A 49 7.68 4.69 13.83
N LYS A 50 8.83 5.37 13.98
CA LYS A 50 10.16 4.83 13.65
C LYS A 50 10.48 3.54 14.39
N ALA A 51 10.20 3.47 15.69
CA ALA A 51 10.49 2.33 16.54
C ALA A 51 9.78 1.04 16.09
N TYR A 52 8.60 1.18 15.47
CA TYR A 52 7.82 0.08 14.91
C TYR A 52 8.25 -0.25 13.47
N SER A 53 8.37 0.78 12.63
CA SER A 53 8.69 0.62 11.21
C SER A 53 10.04 -0.05 10.97
N GLU A 54 11.09 0.30 11.74
CA GLU A 54 12.43 -0.28 11.60
C GLU A 54 12.47 -1.78 12.01
N LYS A 55 11.52 -2.22 12.84
CA LYS A 55 11.37 -3.63 13.25
C LYS A 55 10.38 -4.41 12.38
N GLY A 56 9.77 -3.79 11.38
CA GLY A 56 8.73 -4.40 10.56
C GLY A 56 7.38 -4.56 11.25
N LEU A 57 7.20 -4.01 12.45
CA LEU A 57 5.97 -4.07 13.23
C LEU A 57 4.95 -3.02 12.76
N LEU A 58 3.68 -3.24 13.10
CA LEU A 58 2.62 -2.27 12.86
C LEU A 58 2.73 -1.10 13.83
N VAL A 59 2.53 0.12 13.32
CA VAL A 59 2.33 1.30 14.16
C VAL A 59 0.98 1.16 14.86
N PRO A 60 0.84 1.55 16.16
CA PRO A 60 -0.41 1.42 16.90
C PRO A 60 -1.63 1.97 16.15
N ASP A 61 -2.76 1.26 16.28
CA ASP A 61 -3.99 1.57 15.55
C ASP A 61 -4.50 2.99 15.78
N GLU A 62 -4.40 3.49 17.01
CA GLU A 62 -4.83 4.86 17.36
C GLU A 62 -4.06 5.91 16.57
N ILE A 63 -2.74 5.74 16.44
CA ILE A 63 -1.87 6.66 15.69
C ILE A 63 -2.21 6.58 14.20
N THR A 64 -2.34 5.36 13.69
CA THR A 64 -2.62 5.14 12.27
C THR A 64 -4.01 5.65 11.89
N ASN A 65 -5.03 5.36 12.70
CA ASN A 65 -6.41 5.82 12.47
C ASN A 65 -6.50 7.34 12.48
N LYS A 66 -5.85 8.00 13.47
CA LYS A 66 -5.80 9.46 13.54
C LYS A 66 -5.14 10.06 12.28
N MET A 67 -4.00 9.52 11.88
CA MET A 67 -3.30 9.97 10.68
C MET A 67 -4.16 9.84 9.43
N VAL A 68 -4.85 8.71 9.24
CA VAL A 68 -5.74 8.50 8.08
C VAL A 68 -6.90 9.48 8.12
N LYS A 69 -7.54 9.66 9.29
CA LYS A 69 -8.63 10.62 9.47
C LYS A 69 -8.21 12.05 9.14
N ASP A 70 -7.08 12.48 9.67
CA ASP A 70 -6.55 13.83 9.44
C ASP A 70 -6.27 14.03 7.94
N TYR A 71 -5.67 13.03 7.27
CA TYR A 71 -5.40 13.09 5.84
C TYR A 71 -6.70 13.17 5.00
N LEU A 72 -7.70 12.34 5.30
CA LEU A 72 -9.00 12.37 4.61
C LEU A 72 -9.70 13.73 4.75
N ASN A 73 -9.53 14.41 5.89
CA ASN A 73 -10.08 15.74 6.11
C ASN A 73 -9.37 16.83 5.28
N THR A 74 -8.10 16.63 4.93
CA THR A 74 -7.32 17.58 4.10
C THR A 74 -7.52 17.40 2.60
N LEU A 75 -8.25 16.36 2.15
CA LEU A 75 -8.52 16.17 0.73
C LEU A 75 -9.34 17.33 0.18
N GLU A 76 -8.72 18.14 -0.67
CA GLU A 76 -9.36 19.30 -1.32
C GLU A 76 -10.41 18.86 -2.35
N ASP A 77 -10.13 17.80 -3.10
CA ASP A 77 -11.03 17.27 -4.14
C ASP A 77 -11.57 15.88 -3.74
N LYS A 78 -12.55 15.87 -2.83
CA LYS A 78 -13.26 14.66 -2.40
C LYS A 78 -14.07 13.99 -3.52
N LYS A 79 -14.41 14.73 -4.60
CA LYS A 79 -15.23 14.21 -5.70
C LYS A 79 -14.52 13.12 -6.50
N ASN A 80 -13.20 13.18 -6.60
CA ASN A 80 -12.42 12.17 -7.32
C ASN A 80 -12.38 10.84 -6.58
N GLY A 81 -12.64 10.84 -5.26
CA GLY A 81 -12.47 9.68 -4.41
C GLY A 81 -11.01 9.41 -4.07
N TYR A 82 -10.73 8.23 -3.51
CA TYR A 82 -9.38 7.89 -3.06
C TYR A 82 -9.05 6.41 -3.21
N LEU A 83 -7.75 6.14 -3.28
CA LEU A 83 -7.12 4.84 -3.14
C LEU A 83 -6.28 4.84 -1.86
N LEU A 84 -6.62 3.98 -0.91
CA LEU A 84 -5.87 3.79 0.34
C LEU A 84 -4.98 2.55 0.24
N ASP A 85 -3.67 2.75 0.38
CA ASP A 85 -2.64 1.71 0.35
C ASP A 85 -2.00 1.54 1.74
N GLY A 86 -1.96 0.29 2.21
CA GLY A 86 -1.36 -0.07 3.48
C GLY A 86 -2.23 0.20 4.72
N TYR A 87 -3.52 0.39 4.53
CA TYR A 87 -4.55 0.52 5.55
C TYR A 87 -5.90 0.02 5.00
N PRO A 88 -6.77 -0.64 5.81
CA PRO A 88 -6.50 -1.10 7.17
C PRO A 88 -5.57 -2.33 7.21
N ARG A 89 -4.87 -2.52 8.31
CA ARG A 89 -4.01 -3.69 8.56
C ARG A 89 -4.49 -4.54 9.73
N THR A 90 -5.46 -4.07 10.50
CA THR A 90 -6.07 -4.80 11.61
C THR A 90 -7.58 -4.70 11.53
N LEU A 91 -8.31 -5.65 12.15
CA LEU A 91 -9.76 -5.58 12.24
C LEU A 91 -10.24 -4.35 13.02
N ALA A 92 -9.47 -3.91 14.01
CA ALA A 92 -9.77 -2.70 14.76
C ALA A 92 -9.70 -1.45 13.86
N GLN A 93 -8.69 -1.35 13.00
CA GLN A 93 -8.59 -0.29 11.99
C GLN A 93 -9.75 -0.33 11.00
N ALA A 94 -10.11 -1.53 10.50
CA ALA A 94 -11.22 -1.70 9.55
C ALA A 94 -12.55 -1.21 10.13
N LYS A 95 -12.88 -1.62 11.36
CA LYS A 95 -14.10 -1.20 12.07
C LYS A 95 -14.10 0.30 12.37
N ALA A 96 -12.99 0.84 12.86
CA ALA A 96 -12.84 2.27 13.13
C ALA A 96 -13.01 3.11 11.86
N PHE A 97 -12.51 2.61 10.73
CA PHE A 97 -12.66 3.28 9.44
C PHE A 97 -14.13 3.27 8.97
N GLU A 98 -14.81 2.13 9.05
CA GLU A 98 -16.23 2.03 8.72
C GLU A 98 -17.09 2.97 9.59
N GLU A 99 -16.83 2.99 10.90
CA GLU A 99 -17.52 3.90 11.81
C GLU A 99 -17.29 5.38 11.45
N MET A 100 -16.03 5.73 11.15
CA MET A 100 -15.65 7.09 10.76
C MET A 100 -16.30 7.55 9.45
N THR A 101 -16.51 6.65 8.50
CA THR A 101 -17.02 6.97 7.16
C THR A 101 -18.49 6.62 6.95
N ASN A 102 -19.14 6.03 7.95
CA ASN A 102 -20.55 5.62 7.88
C ASN A 102 -21.46 6.81 7.56
N GLY A 103 -22.30 6.64 6.56
CA GLY A 103 -23.24 7.67 6.11
C GLY A 103 -22.60 8.87 5.40
N THR A 104 -21.32 8.76 5.02
CA THR A 104 -20.60 9.79 4.27
C THR A 104 -20.21 9.31 2.88
N ASP A 105 -19.83 10.25 1.99
CA ASP A 105 -19.29 9.95 0.66
C ASP A 105 -17.86 9.34 0.73
N LEU A 106 -17.31 9.17 1.92
CA LEU A 106 -15.98 8.60 2.14
C LEU A 106 -16.00 7.09 2.38
N ALA A 107 -17.17 6.45 2.45
CA ALA A 107 -17.26 5.00 2.60
C ALA A 107 -16.54 4.27 1.45
N VAL A 108 -15.79 3.22 1.79
CA VAL A 108 -15.13 2.35 0.80
C VAL A 108 -16.19 1.49 0.11
N VAL A 109 -16.07 1.37 -1.20
CA VAL A 109 -17.02 0.60 -2.02
C VAL A 109 -16.41 -0.69 -2.55
N LYS A 110 -15.07 -0.79 -2.59
CA LYS A 110 -14.36 -1.96 -3.14
C LYS A 110 -12.97 -2.12 -2.56
N ILE A 111 -12.53 -3.36 -2.49
CA ILE A 111 -11.19 -3.74 -2.05
C ILE A 111 -10.54 -4.58 -3.15
N VAL A 112 -9.38 -4.14 -3.60
CA VAL A 112 -8.53 -4.92 -4.49
C VAL A 112 -7.51 -5.67 -3.65
N TYR A 113 -7.55 -7.00 -3.69
CA TYR A 113 -6.60 -7.84 -2.99
C TYR A 113 -5.59 -8.42 -3.96
N MET A 114 -4.32 -7.98 -3.83
CA MET A 114 -3.19 -8.44 -4.66
C MET A 114 -2.61 -9.72 -4.05
N ASP A 115 -3.02 -10.86 -4.58
CA ASP A 115 -2.64 -12.18 -4.10
C ASP A 115 -1.34 -12.65 -4.79
N VAL A 116 -0.33 -13.01 -3.99
CA VAL A 116 0.99 -13.47 -4.45
C VAL A 116 1.48 -14.59 -3.55
N PRO A 117 1.96 -15.72 -4.10
CA PRO A 117 2.61 -16.76 -3.31
C PRO A 117 3.79 -16.23 -2.49
N PHE A 118 3.93 -16.71 -1.25
CA PHE A 118 4.94 -16.20 -0.31
C PHE A 118 6.39 -16.40 -0.77
N ASP A 119 6.67 -17.43 -1.52
CA ASP A 119 8.01 -17.73 -2.08
C ASP A 119 8.50 -16.65 -3.08
N GLU A 120 7.59 -16.00 -3.80
CA GLU A 120 7.93 -14.90 -4.70
C GLU A 120 8.23 -13.59 -3.96
N LEU A 121 7.67 -13.38 -2.78
CA LEU A 121 7.73 -12.10 -2.07
C LEU A 121 9.16 -11.72 -1.66
N THR A 122 9.97 -12.71 -1.27
CA THR A 122 11.37 -12.48 -0.88
C THR A 122 12.16 -11.83 -2.02
N ARG A 123 12.09 -12.43 -3.22
CA ARG A 123 12.79 -11.90 -4.41
C ARG A 123 12.28 -10.50 -4.77
N ARG A 124 10.98 -10.26 -4.65
CA ARG A 124 10.38 -8.95 -4.95
C ARG A 124 10.84 -7.88 -3.96
N ILE A 125 10.90 -8.20 -2.66
CA ILE A 125 11.31 -7.24 -1.63
C ILE A 125 12.80 -6.97 -1.68
N THR A 126 13.66 -7.99 -1.71
CA THR A 126 15.13 -7.81 -1.70
C THR A 126 15.63 -7.15 -2.98
N GLY A 127 14.94 -7.39 -4.10
CA GLY A 127 15.24 -6.75 -5.39
C GLY A 127 14.72 -5.33 -5.54
N ARG A 128 13.86 -4.84 -4.63
CA ARG A 128 13.24 -3.51 -4.78
C ARG A 128 14.26 -2.38 -4.66
N ARG A 129 14.08 -1.38 -5.52
CA ARG A 129 14.78 -0.09 -5.46
C ARG A 129 13.73 1.01 -5.57
N THR A 130 13.91 2.08 -4.82
CA THR A 130 12.99 3.23 -4.81
C THR A 130 13.77 4.50 -5.09
N CYS A 131 13.28 5.33 -5.99
CA CYS A 131 13.87 6.62 -6.27
C CYS A 131 13.68 7.57 -5.09
N LYS A 132 14.77 8.20 -4.62
CA LYS A 132 14.73 9.18 -3.52
C LYS A 132 13.94 10.44 -3.87
N ASN A 133 13.92 10.82 -5.15
CA ASN A 133 13.32 12.08 -5.59
C ASN A 133 11.83 11.95 -5.93
N CYS A 134 11.46 11.00 -6.80
CA CYS A 134 10.09 10.88 -7.31
C CYS A 134 9.31 9.68 -6.76
N GLY A 135 9.95 8.80 -5.97
CA GLY A 135 9.29 7.62 -5.39
C GLY A 135 9.08 6.46 -6.37
N GLU A 136 9.51 6.58 -7.66
CA GLU A 136 9.37 5.51 -8.65
C GLU A 136 10.01 4.21 -8.15
N ILE A 137 9.31 3.09 -8.40
CA ILE A 137 9.69 1.77 -7.90
C ILE A 137 10.27 0.93 -9.03
N TYR A 138 11.46 0.40 -8.79
CA TYR A 138 12.19 -0.54 -9.63
C TYR A 138 12.40 -1.86 -8.91
N ASN A 139 12.75 -2.88 -9.68
CA ASN A 139 13.19 -4.16 -9.14
C ASN A 139 14.34 -4.69 -10.00
N ILE A 140 15.46 -5.04 -9.37
CA ILE A 140 16.66 -5.49 -10.09
C ILE A 140 16.47 -6.76 -10.89
N TYR A 141 15.41 -7.55 -10.60
CA TYR A 141 15.11 -8.82 -11.27
C TYR A 141 14.03 -8.69 -12.36
N SER A 142 12.99 -7.88 -12.13
CA SER A 142 11.79 -7.84 -12.98
C SER A 142 11.55 -6.50 -13.68
N LYS A 143 12.08 -5.39 -13.13
CA LYS A 143 11.98 -4.03 -13.69
C LYS A 143 13.25 -3.25 -13.37
N PRO A 144 14.43 -3.62 -13.92
CA PRO A 144 15.65 -2.86 -13.67
C PRO A 144 15.56 -1.47 -14.31
N SER A 145 16.30 -0.50 -13.78
CA SER A 145 16.52 0.78 -14.44
C SER A 145 17.51 0.63 -15.61
N LYS A 146 17.40 1.49 -16.62
CA LYS A 146 18.29 1.49 -17.80
C LYS A 146 19.76 1.69 -17.42
N VAL A 147 20.00 2.54 -16.40
CA VAL A 147 21.31 2.76 -15.82
C VAL A 147 21.21 2.35 -14.35
N GLU A 148 22.10 1.45 -13.91
CA GLU A 148 22.10 0.96 -12.53
C GLU A 148 22.19 2.12 -11.52
N GLY A 149 21.32 2.12 -10.53
CA GLY A 149 21.27 3.13 -9.49
C GLY A 149 20.65 4.48 -9.88
N VAL A 150 20.19 4.64 -11.14
CA VAL A 150 19.64 5.90 -11.67
C VAL A 150 18.18 5.71 -12.07
N CYS A 151 17.33 6.61 -11.63
CA CYS A 151 15.88 6.60 -11.97
C CYS A 151 15.68 7.04 -13.42
N ASP A 152 14.95 6.22 -14.21
CA ASP A 152 14.66 6.53 -15.62
C ASP A 152 13.67 7.70 -15.78
N VAL A 153 12.90 8.03 -14.74
CA VAL A 153 11.87 9.07 -14.78
C VAL A 153 12.44 10.45 -14.48
N CYS A 154 13.31 10.56 -13.46
CA CYS A 154 13.78 11.87 -13.00
C CYS A 154 15.29 11.98 -12.82
N GLY A 155 16.07 10.95 -13.15
CA GLY A 155 17.53 10.93 -12.97
C GLY A 155 18.00 10.83 -11.52
N GLY A 156 17.09 10.72 -10.55
CA GLY A 156 17.41 10.62 -9.13
C GLY A 156 18.05 9.28 -8.74
N GLU A 157 18.70 9.25 -7.58
CA GLU A 157 19.34 8.05 -7.03
C GLU A 157 18.29 7.00 -6.63
N LEU A 158 18.54 5.74 -7.00
CA LEU A 158 17.77 4.58 -6.57
C LEU A 158 18.39 3.94 -5.32
N THR A 159 17.58 3.74 -4.29
CA THR A 159 18.03 3.16 -3.04
C THR A 159 17.15 2.00 -2.60
N GLN A 160 17.72 1.08 -1.84
CA GLN A 160 16.98 0.05 -1.14
C GLN A 160 16.45 0.60 0.18
N ARG A 161 15.22 0.27 0.54
CA ARG A 161 14.66 0.63 1.86
C ARG A 161 15.37 -0.17 2.95
N LYS A 162 15.47 0.39 4.15
CA LYS A 162 16.12 -0.29 5.29
C LYS A 162 15.43 -1.60 5.68
N ASP A 163 14.11 -1.68 5.48
CA ASP A 163 13.27 -2.83 5.77
C ASP A 163 13.12 -3.83 4.59
N ASP A 164 13.87 -3.62 3.48
CA ASP A 164 13.86 -4.52 2.32
C ASP A 164 14.94 -5.60 2.42
N ASN A 165 14.88 -6.40 3.49
CA ASN A 165 15.73 -7.55 3.74
C ASN A 165 14.90 -8.74 4.22
N GLU A 166 15.47 -9.93 4.20
CA GLU A 166 14.76 -11.18 4.52
C GLU A 166 14.27 -11.24 5.97
N GLU A 167 15.05 -10.73 6.92
CA GLU A 167 14.69 -10.73 8.33
C GLU A 167 13.46 -9.85 8.60
N SER A 168 13.50 -8.61 8.13
CA SER A 168 12.36 -7.70 8.22
C SER A 168 11.15 -8.21 7.45
N LEU A 169 11.37 -8.87 6.30
CA LEU A 169 10.27 -9.45 5.52
C LEU A 169 9.57 -10.55 6.31
N LYS A 170 10.32 -11.45 6.97
CA LYS A 170 9.72 -12.50 7.78
C LYS A 170 8.81 -11.92 8.87
N VAL A 171 9.29 -10.93 9.63
CA VAL A 171 8.47 -10.26 10.65
C VAL A 171 7.22 -9.65 10.03
N ARG A 172 7.34 -8.98 8.88
CA ARG A 172 6.21 -8.35 8.18
C ARG A 172 5.21 -9.35 7.65
N LEU A 173 5.63 -10.53 7.22
CA LEU A 173 4.74 -11.61 6.77
C LEU A 173 4.01 -12.26 7.95
N ASP A 174 4.69 -12.47 9.09
CA ASP A 174 4.06 -12.95 10.31
C ASP A 174 2.99 -11.96 10.83
N GLU A 175 3.32 -10.66 10.84
CA GLU A 175 2.37 -9.59 11.19
C GLU A 175 1.21 -9.52 10.19
N TYR A 176 1.48 -9.71 8.90
CA TYR A 176 0.46 -9.73 7.86
C TYR A 176 -0.53 -10.89 8.06
N ALA A 177 -0.02 -12.11 8.20
CA ALA A 177 -0.85 -13.30 8.40
C ALA A 177 -1.70 -13.19 9.67
N LYS A 178 -1.12 -12.69 10.76
CA LYS A 178 -1.81 -12.57 12.04
C LYS A 178 -2.88 -11.47 12.06
N ASN A 179 -2.58 -10.32 11.49
CA ASN A 179 -3.40 -9.11 11.67
C ASN A 179 -4.16 -8.69 10.42
N THR A 180 -3.60 -8.88 9.22
CA THR A 180 -4.15 -8.32 7.98
C THR A 180 -4.98 -9.34 7.19
N GLU A 181 -4.61 -10.61 7.17
CA GLU A 181 -5.44 -11.64 6.53
C GLU A 181 -6.86 -11.71 7.11
N PRO A 182 -7.08 -11.60 8.44
CA PRO A 182 -8.43 -11.54 9.00
C PRO A 182 -9.26 -10.35 8.47
N VAL A 183 -8.61 -9.25 8.08
CA VAL A 183 -9.30 -8.09 7.46
C VAL A 183 -9.82 -8.45 6.07
N ILE A 184 -9.05 -9.23 5.30
CA ILE A 184 -9.49 -9.69 3.98
C ILE A 184 -10.75 -10.55 4.14
N ALA A 185 -10.72 -11.54 5.02
CA ALA A 185 -11.86 -12.41 5.30
C ALA A 185 -13.11 -11.59 5.73
N TYR A 186 -12.92 -10.60 6.61
CA TYR A 186 -14.00 -9.71 7.04
C TYR A 186 -14.69 -8.97 5.89
N TYR A 187 -13.91 -8.51 4.91
CA TYR A 187 -14.48 -7.83 3.74
C TYR A 187 -14.97 -8.79 2.66
N GLU A 188 -14.45 -10.02 2.60
CA GLU A 188 -14.99 -11.07 1.73
C GLU A 188 -16.40 -11.47 2.13
N GLU A 189 -16.68 -11.60 3.43
CA GLU A 189 -18.03 -11.84 3.95
C GLU A 189 -19.03 -10.75 3.52
N LYS A 190 -18.54 -9.55 3.26
CA LYS A 190 -19.32 -8.41 2.75
C LYS A 190 -19.40 -8.33 1.22
N ASN A 191 -18.81 -9.28 0.50
CA ASN A 191 -18.70 -9.29 -0.97
C ASN A 191 -18.02 -8.04 -1.56
N MET A 192 -17.08 -7.44 -0.83
CA MET A 192 -16.37 -6.21 -1.24
C MET A 192 -15.02 -6.48 -1.89
N VAL A 193 -14.49 -7.71 -1.82
CA VAL A 193 -13.12 -8.04 -2.24
C VAL A 193 -13.08 -8.58 -3.66
N SER A 194 -12.22 -8.00 -4.49
CA SER A 194 -11.80 -8.54 -5.77
C SER A 194 -10.37 -9.08 -5.63
N ARG A 195 -10.20 -10.40 -5.71
CA ARG A 195 -8.88 -11.05 -5.71
C ARG A 195 -8.25 -10.96 -7.08
N ILE A 196 -7.01 -10.50 -7.13
CA ILE A 196 -6.19 -10.38 -8.34
C ILE A 196 -4.95 -11.24 -8.15
N ASP A 197 -4.74 -12.21 -9.02
CA ASP A 197 -3.50 -13.00 -9.06
C ASP A 197 -2.34 -12.12 -9.52
N ALA A 198 -1.61 -11.59 -8.52
CA ALA A 198 -0.50 -10.68 -8.75
C ALA A 198 0.85 -11.39 -8.92
N SER A 199 0.86 -12.71 -9.16
CA SER A 199 2.04 -13.46 -9.61
C SER A 199 2.31 -13.29 -11.11
N LYS A 200 1.28 -12.95 -11.88
CA LYS A 200 1.34 -12.72 -13.33
C LYS A 200 2.13 -11.47 -13.71
N SER A 201 2.33 -11.27 -15.02
CA SER A 201 2.93 -10.04 -15.55
C SER A 201 2.01 -8.83 -15.39
N MET A 202 2.58 -7.63 -15.44
CA MET A 202 1.79 -6.39 -15.32
C MET A 202 0.78 -6.24 -16.45
N GLU A 203 1.13 -6.71 -17.65
CA GLU A 203 0.29 -6.69 -18.85
C GLU A 203 -0.95 -7.57 -18.70
N GLU A 204 -0.83 -8.69 -17.99
CA GLU A 204 -1.95 -9.60 -17.69
C GLU A 204 -2.81 -9.11 -16.53
N ILE A 205 -2.17 -8.61 -15.46
CA ILE A 205 -2.87 -8.13 -14.26
C ILE A 205 -3.70 -6.87 -14.55
N TRP A 206 -3.16 -5.94 -15.35
CA TRP A 206 -3.77 -4.63 -15.50
C TRP A 206 -5.19 -4.64 -16.11
N PRO A 207 -5.48 -5.41 -17.16
CA PRO A 207 -6.85 -5.54 -17.69
C PRO A 207 -7.83 -6.12 -16.66
N GLU A 208 -7.44 -7.19 -15.95
CA GLU A 208 -8.24 -7.85 -14.93
C GLU A 208 -8.58 -6.88 -13.77
N LEU A 209 -7.57 -6.14 -13.32
CA LEU A 209 -7.73 -5.16 -12.25
C LEU A 209 -8.65 -4.00 -12.67
N LYS A 210 -8.52 -3.51 -13.91
CA LYS A 210 -9.42 -2.46 -14.44
C LYS A 210 -10.87 -2.95 -14.53
N GLU A 211 -11.09 -4.16 -14.95
CA GLU A 211 -12.43 -4.75 -14.99
C GLU A 211 -13.00 -4.89 -13.58
N ALA A 212 -12.22 -5.42 -12.63
CA ALA A 212 -12.62 -5.52 -11.23
C ALA A 212 -13.02 -4.17 -10.62
N LEU A 213 -12.38 -3.07 -11.00
CA LEU A 213 -12.69 -1.73 -10.52
C LEU A 213 -13.90 -1.08 -11.20
N LYS A 214 -14.26 -1.46 -12.43
CA LYS A 214 -15.41 -0.93 -13.16
C LYS A 214 -16.72 -1.63 -12.80
N ASN A 215 -16.66 -2.90 -12.45
CA ASN A 215 -17.85 -3.68 -12.06
C ASN A 215 -18.29 -3.25 -10.66
N LYS A 216 -19.57 -2.86 -10.54
CA LYS A 216 -20.21 -2.46 -9.26
C LYS A 216 -20.46 -3.64 -8.36
#